data_b2e24cb9072975802c4c199cab4e389a
#
_entry.id   b2e24cb9072975802c4c199cab4e389a
#
_cell.length_a   1.000
_cell.length_b   1.000
_cell.length_c   1.000
_cell.angle_alpha   90.00
_cell.angle_beta   90.00
_cell.angle_gamma   90.00
#
_symmetry.space_group_name_H-M   'P 1'
#
loop_
_entity.id
_entity.type
_entity.pdbx_description
1 polymer ?
#
loop_
_entity_poly.entity_id
_entity_poly.type
_entity_poly.pdbx_seq_one_letter_code
_entity_poly.pdbx_strand_id
1 'polypeptide(L)'
;MLWSSVVKSEEKKDFRTNDNLVVGRNAVIELIKSNREIENILVAKGEREGSISKIIALAKEKGIVIKNVDRKKLDFISAGANHQGVAANVPAHEYSSVDDILEFAKSKGEAPFVIICDEIEDSHNLGAIIRTAEACGVHGIIIPKRRNVGLNFIVAKTSCGALEYVKVARVSNINSTIDRLKKENIWVYAADMDGQLWSKTDFSGGVALVVGSEGKGVGAHIKSNCDVTVSLPMKGKVNSLNASVAAGIIMYEIARQRL
;
A
#
# COMPACT_ATOMS: atom_id res chain seq x y z
N MET A 1 39.18 -34.20 -9.09
CA MET A 1 38.12 -33.99 -10.10
C MET A 1 36.89 -34.73 -9.66
N LEU A 2 35.90 -34.06 -9.10
CA LEU A 2 34.52 -34.54 -8.82
C LEU A 2 33.88 -33.63 -7.74
N TRP A 3 33.71 -32.34 -8.06
CA TRP A 3 32.95 -31.44 -7.17
C TRP A 3 32.40 -30.21 -7.93
N SER A 4 31.83 -30.41 -9.10
CA SER A 4 31.28 -29.32 -9.90
C SER A 4 29.91 -29.58 -10.56
N SER A 5 29.17 -30.60 -10.13
CA SER A 5 27.89 -30.96 -10.79
C SER A 5 26.66 -31.01 -9.92
N VAL A 6 26.69 -30.56 -8.65
CA VAL A 6 25.52 -30.63 -7.73
C VAL A 6 24.90 -29.28 -7.39
N VAL A 7 25.49 -28.14 -7.77
CA VAL A 7 24.98 -26.81 -7.34
C VAL A 7 24.10 -26.12 -8.38
N LYS A 8 23.72 -26.76 -9.48
CA LYS A 8 22.94 -26.12 -10.57
C LYS A 8 21.43 -26.45 -10.66
N SER A 9 20.84 -27.18 -9.72
CA SER A 9 19.43 -27.61 -9.83
C SER A 9 18.44 -27.05 -8.81
N GLU A 10 18.86 -26.29 -7.81
CA GLU A 10 17.95 -25.81 -6.76
C GLU A 10 17.52 -24.32 -6.87
N GLU A 11 18.14 -23.51 -7.70
CA GLU A 11 17.78 -22.08 -7.80
C GLU A 11 16.67 -21.71 -8.78
N LYS A 12 16.02 -22.68 -9.43
CA LYS A 12 14.94 -22.42 -10.42
C LYS A 12 13.52 -22.74 -9.98
N LYS A 13 13.29 -23.10 -8.70
CA LYS A 13 11.95 -23.52 -8.23
C LYS A 13 11.16 -22.45 -7.46
N ASP A 14 11.71 -21.30 -7.14
CA ASP A 14 11.11 -20.39 -6.14
C ASP A 14 10.40 -19.15 -6.69
N PHE A 15 10.13 -19.07 -8.00
CA PHE A 15 9.47 -17.90 -8.62
C PHE A 15 8.07 -18.18 -9.19
N ARG A 16 7.42 -19.33 -8.95
CA ARG A 16 6.26 -19.74 -9.74
C ARG A 16 4.95 -20.05 -9.02
N THR A 17 4.84 -19.88 -7.73
CA THR A 17 3.52 -19.92 -7.05
C THR A 17 3.28 -18.58 -6.41
N ASN A 18 2.55 -17.71 -7.09
CA ASN A 18 2.04 -16.50 -6.50
C ASN A 18 0.83 -16.89 -5.64
N ASP A 19 1.06 -17.29 -4.39
CA ASP A 19 0.03 -17.72 -3.42
C ASP A 19 -1.09 -16.69 -3.24
N ASN A 20 -0.86 -15.48 -3.74
CA ASN A 20 -1.79 -14.36 -3.73
C ASN A 20 -2.55 -14.18 -5.04
N LEU A 21 -2.48 -15.14 -5.97
CA LEU A 21 -3.18 -15.08 -7.25
C LEU A 21 -4.19 -16.23 -7.39
N VAL A 22 -5.46 -15.88 -7.52
CA VAL A 22 -6.54 -16.83 -7.86
C VAL A 22 -6.84 -16.71 -9.34
N VAL A 23 -6.76 -17.81 -10.10
CA VAL A 23 -6.90 -17.82 -11.56
C VAL A 23 -8.12 -18.62 -12.01
N GLY A 24 -8.75 -18.16 -13.11
CA GLY A 24 -9.89 -18.83 -13.72
C GLY A 24 -11.24 -18.29 -13.28
N ARG A 25 -12.22 -18.38 -14.20
CA ARG A 25 -13.54 -17.72 -14.07
C ARG A 25 -14.32 -18.20 -12.85
N ASN A 26 -14.41 -19.51 -12.65
CA ASN A 26 -15.17 -20.07 -11.53
C ASN A 26 -14.52 -19.76 -10.18
N ALA A 27 -13.19 -19.91 -10.10
CA ALA A 27 -12.45 -19.60 -8.86
C ALA A 27 -12.59 -18.11 -8.46
N VAL A 28 -12.53 -17.20 -9.43
CA VAL A 28 -12.73 -15.76 -9.18
C VAL A 28 -14.17 -15.44 -8.77
N ILE A 29 -15.18 -16.11 -9.37
CA ILE A 29 -16.59 -15.94 -8.94
C ILE A 29 -16.78 -16.39 -7.50
N GLU A 30 -16.28 -17.57 -7.13
CA GLU A 30 -16.39 -18.06 -5.74
C GLU A 30 -15.60 -17.19 -4.77
N LEU A 31 -14.43 -16.69 -5.17
CA LEU A 31 -13.68 -15.71 -4.37
C LEU A 31 -14.47 -14.41 -4.14
N ILE A 32 -15.17 -13.87 -5.15
CA ILE A 32 -16.01 -12.68 -4.99
C ILE A 32 -17.19 -12.94 -4.04
N LYS A 33 -17.76 -14.15 -4.05
CA LYS A 33 -18.86 -14.53 -3.14
C LYS A 33 -18.36 -14.77 -1.71
N SER A 34 -17.11 -15.19 -1.54
CA SER A 34 -16.52 -15.35 -0.21
C SER A 34 -16.31 -13.98 0.45
N ASN A 35 -16.12 -13.98 1.75
CA ASN A 35 -15.79 -12.75 2.50
C ASN A 35 -14.28 -12.43 2.46
N ARG A 36 -13.51 -13.18 1.68
CA ARG A 36 -12.07 -12.94 1.53
C ARG A 36 -11.82 -11.65 0.76
N GLU A 37 -10.90 -10.84 1.23
CA GLU A 37 -10.56 -9.58 0.58
C GLU A 37 -9.86 -9.79 -0.77
N ILE A 38 -10.19 -8.92 -1.73
CA ILE A 38 -9.65 -8.94 -3.09
C ILE A 38 -8.98 -7.60 -3.36
N GLU A 39 -7.69 -7.63 -3.67
CA GLU A 39 -6.94 -6.44 -4.05
C GLU A 39 -7.44 -5.82 -5.35
N ASN A 40 -7.50 -6.64 -6.37
CA ASN A 40 -8.03 -6.28 -7.67
C ASN A 40 -8.29 -7.54 -8.50
N ILE A 41 -9.11 -7.37 -9.55
CA ILE A 41 -9.37 -8.40 -10.55
C ILE A 41 -8.72 -7.95 -11.85
N LEU A 42 -7.91 -8.83 -12.43
CA LEU A 42 -7.26 -8.64 -13.72
C LEU A 42 -8.11 -9.32 -14.80
N VAL A 43 -8.55 -8.55 -15.80
CA VAL A 43 -9.33 -9.05 -16.93
C VAL A 43 -8.53 -8.79 -18.21
N ALA A 44 -8.44 -9.79 -19.09
CA ALA A 44 -7.80 -9.64 -20.39
C ALA A 44 -8.55 -8.61 -21.24
N LYS A 45 -7.81 -7.74 -21.92
CA LYS A 45 -8.38 -6.76 -22.87
C LYS A 45 -9.19 -7.48 -23.94
N GLY A 46 -10.38 -6.97 -24.25
CA GLY A 46 -11.29 -7.54 -25.24
C GLY A 46 -12.24 -8.64 -24.71
N GLU A 47 -11.95 -9.23 -23.57
CA GLU A 47 -12.83 -10.21 -22.94
C GLU A 47 -13.99 -9.52 -22.21
N ARG A 48 -15.21 -9.69 -22.73
CA ARG A 48 -16.43 -9.08 -22.17
C ARG A 48 -17.63 -10.03 -22.15
N GLU A 49 -17.48 -11.26 -22.68
CA GLU A 49 -18.60 -12.17 -22.89
C GLU A 49 -18.70 -13.27 -21.82
N GLY A 50 -19.91 -13.81 -21.67
CA GLY A 50 -20.21 -14.93 -20.79
C GLY A 50 -19.95 -14.62 -19.31
N SER A 51 -19.28 -15.52 -18.61
CA SER A 51 -19.02 -15.40 -17.16
C SER A 51 -18.12 -14.24 -16.79
N ILE A 52 -17.37 -13.63 -17.72
CA ILE A 52 -16.58 -12.42 -17.45
C ILE A 52 -17.49 -11.20 -17.19
N SER A 53 -18.59 -11.04 -17.95
CA SER A 53 -19.58 -10.00 -17.69
C SER A 53 -20.16 -10.11 -16.28
N LYS A 54 -20.43 -11.34 -15.83
CA LYS A 54 -20.90 -11.63 -14.46
C LYS A 54 -19.84 -11.25 -13.42
N ILE A 55 -18.58 -11.58 -13.64
CA ILE A 55 -17.47 -11.20 -12.74
C ILE A 55 -17.36 -9.69 -12.64
N ILE A 56 -17.42 -8.97 -13.77
CA ILE A 56 -17.35 -7.51 -13.80
C ILE A 56 -18.54 -6.89 -13.04
N ALA A 57 -19.75 -7.41 -13.19
CA ALA A 57 -20.94 -6.93 -12.48
C ALA A 57 -20.80 -7.12 -10.96
N LEU A 58 -20.45 -8.33 -10.51
CA LEU A 58 -20.25 -8.65 -9.10
C LEU A 58 -19.11 -7.83 -8.48
N ALA A 59 -18.01 -7.64 -9.21
CA ALA A 59 -16.88 -6.84 -8.75
C ALA A 59 -17.28 -5.36 -8.57
N LYS A 60 -18.08 -4.80 -9.49
CA LYS A 60 -18.60 -3.43 -9.38
C LYS A 60 -19.53 -3.27 -8.17
N GLU A 61 -20.44 -4.21 -7.96
CA GLU A 61 -21.35 -4.22 -6.82
C GLU A 61 -20.60 -4.20 -5.48
N LYS A 62 -19.52 -4.99 -5.37
CA LYS A 62 -18.65 -5.03 -4.18
C LYS A 62 -17.56 -3.96 -4.15
N GLY A 63 -17.49 -3.05 -5.12
CA GLY A 63 -16.48 -2.00 -5.17
C GLY A 63 -15.05 -2.51 -5.39
N ILE A 64 -14.89 -3.73 -5.95
CA ILE A 64 -13.58 -4.32 -6.22
C ILE A 64 -12.96 -3.66 -7.46
N VAL A 65 -11.68 -3.34 -7.38
CA VAL A 65 -10.94 -2.71 -8.49
C VAL A 65 -10.72 -3.69 -9.62
N ILE A 66 -11.13 -3.33 -10.85
CA ILE A 66 -10.90 -4.12 -12.07
C ILE A 66 -9.80 -3.43 -12.87
N LYS A 67 -8.78 -4.20 -13.28
CA LYS A 67 -7.68 -3.76 -14.17
C LYS A 67 -7.73 -4.54 -15.47
N ASN A 68 -7.82 -3.84 -16.60
CA ASN A 68 -7.68 -4.46 -17.91
C ASN A 68 -6.20 -4.64 -18.25
N VAL A 69 -5.80 -5.86 -18.56
CA VAL A 69 -4.41 -6.24 -18.84
C VAL A 69 -4.29 -7.00 -20.15
N ASP A 70 -3.11 -7.01 -20.75
CA ASP A 70 -2.87 -7.83 -21.93
C ASP A 70 -2.88 -9.33 -21.56
N ARG A 71 -3.39 -10.20 -22.44
CA ARG A 71 -3.49 -11.64 -22.20
C ARG A 71 -2.14 -12.25 -21.86
N LYS A 72 -1.06 -11.82 -22.53
CA LYS A 72 0.32 -12.24 -22.24
C LYS A 72 0.73 -11.99 -20.78
N LYS A 73 0.23 -10.92 -20.16
CA LYS A 73 0.49 -10.65 -18.74
C LYS A 73 -0.20 -11.69 -17.85
N LEU A 74 -1.44 -12.09 -18.17
CA LEU A 74 -2.13 -13.16 -17.43
C LEU A 74 -1.40 -14.50 -17.62
N ASP A 75 -0.99 -14.84 -18.84
CA ASP A 75 -0.21 -16.06 -19.12
C ASP A 75 1.08 -16.11 -18.27
N PHE A 76 1.78 -14.98 -18.17
CA PHE A 76 3.01 -14.87 -17.41
C PHE A 76 2.79 -15.03 -15.89
N ILE A 77 1.83 -14.30 -15.31
CA ILE A 77 1.61 -14.32 -13.86
C ILE A 77 0.92 -15.60 -13.37
N SER A 78 0.15 -16.27 -14.22
CA SER A 78 -0.52 -17.54 -13.89
C SER A 78 0.39 -18.76 -14.04
N ALA A 79 1.64 -18.57 -14.48
CA ALA A 79 2.66 -19.61 -14.60
C ALA A 79 2.15 -20.88 -15.37
N GLY A 80 1.34 -20.69 -16.42
CA GLY A 80 0.78 -21.77 -17.25
C GLY A 80 -0.54 -22.34 -16.74
N ALA A 81 -1.09 -21.84 -15.62
CA ALA A 81 -2.44 -22.22 -15.19
C ALA A 81 -3.49 -21.63 -16.16
N ASN A 82 -4.59 -22.36 -16.35
CA ASN A 82 -5.68 -21.94 -17.25
C ASN A 82 -6.48 -20.78 -16.63
N HIS A 83 -6.06 -19.54 -16.90
CA HIS A 83 -6.68 -18.35 -16.36
C HIS A 83 -7.98 -17.93 -17.05
N GLN A 84 -8.32 -18.46 -18.24
CA GLN A 84 -9.58 -18.18 -18.97
C GLN A 84 -9.89 -16.67 -19.13
N GLY A 85 -8.85 -15.82 -19.26
CA GLY A 85 -8.97 -14.38 -19.40
C GLY A 85 -9.17 -13.60 -18.11
N VAL A 86 -9.07 -14.24 -16.92
CA VAL A 86 -9.25 -13.56 -15.64
C VAL A 86 -8.38 -14.14 -14.53
N ALA A 87 -7.90 -13.27 -13.66
CA ALA A 87 -7.26 -13.62 -12.40
C ALA A 87 -7.61 -12.56 -11.32
N ALA A 88 -7.52 -12.92 -10.05
CA ALA A 88 -7.71 -12.02 -8.94
C ALA A 88 -6.47 -12.04 -8.03
N ASN A 89 -5.98 -10.87 -7.67
CA ASN A 89 -4.98 -10.71 -6.62
C ASN A 89 -5.69 -10.64 -5.27
N VAL A 90 -5.22 -11.45 -4.33
CA VAL A 90 -5.64 -11.39 -2.93
C VAL A 90 -4.48 -10.84 -2.08
N PRO A 91 -4.76 -10.14 -0.96
CA PRO A 91 -3.70 -9.62 -0.12
C PRO A 91 -2.89 -10.76 0.52
N ALA A 92 -1.60 -10.49 0.70
CA ALA A 92 -0.70 -11.40 1.46
C ALA A 92 -0.95 -11.30 2.96
N HIS A 93 -1.63 -10.24 3.40
CA HIS A 93 -1.97 -9.95 4.78
C HIS A 93 -3.37 -9.30 4.85
N GLU A 94 -4.08 -9.49 5.95
CA GLU A 94 -5.39 -8.90 6.14
C GLU A 94 -5.30 -7.38 6.35
N TYR A 95 -6.27 -6.65 5.80
CA TYR A 95 -6.39 -5.21 6.05
C TYR A 95 -7.17 -4.95 7.33
N SER A 96 -6.75 -3.93 8.04
CA SER A 96 -7.47 -3.33 9.15
C SER A 96 -8.39 -2.21 8.65
N SER A 97 -9.27 -1.73 9.52
CA SER A 97 -10.01 -0.49 9.30
C SER A 97 -9.26 0.71 9.87
N VAL A 98 -9.69 1.92 9.52
CA VAL A 98 -9.17 3.15 10.16
C VAL A 98 -9.55 3.18 11.65
N ASP A 99 -10.71 2.63 12.01
CA ASP A 99 -11.14 2.50 13.41
C ASP A 99 -10.18 1.62 14.21
N ASP A 100 -9.78 0.47 13.65
CA ASP A 100 -8.81 -0.42 14.31
C ASP A 100 -7.46 0.26 14.58
N ILE A 101 -7.03 1.20 13.70
CA ILE A 101 -5.80 1.98 13.89
C ILE A 101 -5.98 2.96 15.06
N LEU A 102 -7.09 3.67 15.10
CA LEU A 102 -7.37 4.66 16.16
C LEU A 102 -7.60 3.98 17.52
N GLU A 103 -8.32 2.87 17.55
CA GLU A 103 -8.50 2.07 18.75
C GLU A 103 -7.19 1.49 19.28
N PHE A 104 -6.28 1.10 18.37
CA PHE A 104 -4.95 0.63 18.75
C PHE A 104 -4.12 1.73 19.44
N ALA A 105 -4.11 2.96 18.90
CA ALA A 105 -3.46 4.09 19.54
C ALA A 105 -4.06 4.36 20.93
N LYS A 106 -5.40 4.38 21.03
CA LYS A 106 -6.11 4.59 22.29
C LYS A 106 -5.80 3.50 23.30
N SER A 107 -5.71 2.23 22.88
CA SER A 107 -5.38 1.12 23.78
C SER A 107 -4.00 1.19 24.38
N LYS A 108 -3.08 1.89 23.71
CA LYS A 108 -1.73 2.21 24.22
C LYS A 108 -1.69 3.46 25.10
N GLY A 109 -2.78 4.23 25.14
CA GLY A 109 -2.79 5.55 25.81
C GLY A 109 -1.96 6.60 25.08
N GLU A 110 -1.71 6.41 23.78
CA GLU A 110 -0.86 7.25 22.95
C GLU A 110 -1.68 8.13 21.99
N ALA A 111 -1.20 9.33 21.69
CA ALA A 111 -1.75 10.14 20.63
C ALA A 111 -1.56 9.43 19.27
N PRO A 112 -2.57 9.38 18.38
CA PRO A 112 -2.48 8.66 17.11
C PRO A 112 -1.29 9.13 16.27
N PHE A 113 -0.55 8.17 15.71
CA PHE A 113 0.50 8.40 14.71
C PHE A 113 0.22 7.52 13.50
N VAL A 114 -0.18 8.14 12.41
CA VAL A 114 -0.67 7.47 11.20
C VAL A 114 0.13 7.92 9.98
N ILE A 115 0.39 7.01 9.05
CA ILE A 115 0.96 7.34 7.74
C ILE A 115 -0.12 7.15 6.67
N ILE A 116 -0.25 8.11 5.77
CA ILE A 116 -1.14 8.03 4.61
C ILE A 116 -0.27 7.98 3.36
N CYS A 117 -0.36 6.90 2.59
CA CYS A 117 0.36 6.76 1.33
C CYS A 117 -0.53 7.21 0.17
N ASP A 118 -0.09 8.21 -0.60
CA ASP A 118 -0.78 8.70 -1.79
C ASP A 118 -0.02 8.27 -3.06
N GLU A 119 -0.64 7.39 -3.85
CA GLU A 119 -0.09 6.86 -5.11
C GLU A 119 1.30 6.18 -4.98
N ILE A 120 1.56 5.48 -3.87
CA ILE A 120 2.77 4.64 -3.74
C ILE A 120 2.56 3.33 -4.52
N GLU A 121 3.07 3.27 -5.74
CA GLU A 121 2.87 2.14 -6.67
C GLU A 121 3.98 1.07 -6.58
N ASP A 122 5.15 1.42 -6.05
CA ASP A 122 6.26 0.48 -5.87
C ASP A 122 6.12 -0.30 -4.56
N SER A 123 6.13 -1.64 -4.69
CA SER A 123 6.06 -2.56 -3.55
C SER A 123 7.23 -2.43 -2.59
N HIS A 124 8.43 -2.10 -3.10
CA HIS A 124 9.61 -1.92 -2.26
C HIS A 124 9.48 -0.66 -1.40
N ASN A 125 8.94 0.43 -1.96
CA ASN A 125 8.70 1.66 -1.20
C ASN A 125 7.65 1.43 -0.11
N LEU A 126 6.52 0.81 -0.42
CA LEU A 126 5.51 0.53 0.60
C LEU A 126 6.05 -0.39 1.70
N GLY A 127 6.77 -1.46 1.34
CA GLY A 127 7.39 -2.36 2.30
C GLY A 127 8.41 -1.66 3.20
N ALA A 128 9.25 -0.76 2.65
CA ALA A 128 10.20 0.03 3.41
C ALA A 128 9.51 1.05 4.34
N ILE A 129 8.42 1.69 3.87
CA ILE A 129 7.59 2.58 4.72
C ILE A 129 7.00 1.81 5.89
N ILE A 130 6.42 0.63 5.66
CA ILE A 130 5.85 -0.22 6.72
C ILE A 130 6.93 -0.60 7.76
N ARG A 131 8.11 -1.00 7.30
CA ARG A 131 9.22 -1.36 8.18
C ARG A 131 9.67 -0.18 9.06
N THR A 132 9.81 1.00 8.47
CA THR A 132 10.21 2.20 9.21
C THR A 132 9.09 2.67 10.14
N ALA A 133 7.84 2.56 9.72
CA ALA A 133 6.67 2.90 10.52
C ALA A 133 6.60 2.07 11.82
N GLU A 134 6.86 0.77 11.73
CA GLU A 134 6.95 -0.11 12.90
C GLU A 134 8.04 0.38 13.87
N ALA A 135 9.25 0.61 13.36
CA ALA A 135 10.38 1.07 14.16
C ALA A 135 10.17 2.45 14.83
N CYS A 136 9.31 3.30 14.22
CA CYS A 136 8.97 4.63 14.75
C CYS A 136 7.74 4.63 15.68
N GLY A 137 7.10 3.48 15.94
CA GLY A 137 5.89 3.40 16.76
C GLY A 137 4.65 3.94 16.09
N VAL A 138 4.57 3.89 14.76
CA VAL A 138 3.37 4.26 13.98
C VAL A 138 2.24 3.27 14.28
N HIS A 139 1.04 3.76 14.57
CA HIS A 139 -0.11 2.92 14.92
C HIS A 139 -0.75 2.26 13.71
N GLY A 140 -0.60 2.87 12.53
CA GLY A 140 -1.09 2.27 11.29
C GLY A 140 -0.81 3.09 10.05
N ILE A 141 -1.00 2.43 8.90
CA ILE A 141 -0.79 3.00 7.57
C ILE A 141 -2.12 2.96 6.83
N ILE A 142 -2.42 4.02 6.10
CA ILE A 142 -3.61 4.13 5.26
C ILE A 142 -3.18 4.19 3.81
N ILE A 143 -3.73 3.31 2.97
CA ILE A 143 -3.49 3.27 1.55
C ILE A 143 -4.80 3.39 0.76
N PRO A 144 -4.81 4.01 -0.43
CA PRO A 144 -6.00 4.05 -1.27
C PRO A 144 -6.20 2.71 -2.01
N LYS A 145 -7.47 2.39 -2.34
CA LYS A 145 -7.82 1.22 -3.14
C LYS A 145 -7.33 1.29 -4.59
N ARG A 146 -7.06 2.49 -5.09
CA ARG A 146 -6.62 2.74 -6.47
C ARG A 146 -5.32 3.50 -6.48
N ARG A 147 -4.53 3.32 -7.54
CA ARG A 147 -3.24 4.01 -7.76
C ARG A 147 -2.25 3.80 -6.61
N ASN A 148 -2.30 2.67 -5.94
CA ASN A 148 -1.37 2.27 -4.90
C ASN A 148 -1.13 0.77 -5.00
N VAL A 149 0.04 0.33 -4.60
CA VAL A 149 0.28 -1.09 -4.43
C VAL A 149 -0.47 -1.59 -3.18
N GLY A 150 -1.00 -2.81 -3.24
CA GLY A 150 -1.59 -3.47 -2.10
C GLY A 150 -0.59 -4.32 -1.34
N LEU A 151 -1.06 -5.02 -0.30
CA LEU A 151 -0.25 -5.92 0.52
C LEU A 151 0.06 -7.23 -0.22
N ASN A 152 0.95 -7.16 -1.20
CA ASN A 152 1.41 -8.32 -1.97
C ASN A 152 2.64 -8.98 -1.31
N PHE A 153 3.06 -10.12 -1.86
CA PHE A 153 4.23 -10.86 -1.38
C PHE A 153 5.52 -10.01 -1.29
N ILE A 154 5.75 -9.11 -2.25
CA ILE A 154 6.94 -8.24 -2.26
C ILE A 154 6.90 -7.25 -1.10
N VAL A 155 5.74 -6.65 -0.83
CA VAL A 155 5.53 -5.77 0.34
C VAL A 155 5.78 -6.54 1.64
N ALA A 156 5.19 -7.73 1.79
CA ALA A 156 5.39 -8.58 2.96
C ALA A 156 6.88 -8.93 3.15
N LYS A 157 7.57 -9.32 2.08
CA LYS A 157 9.01 -9.63 2.12
C LYS A 157 9.86 -8.40 2.47
N THR A 158 9.59 -7.25 1.85
CA THR A 158 10.39 -6.02 2.03
C THR A 158 10.18 -5.40 3.40
N SER A 159 8.99 -5.55 3.99
CA SER A 159 8.71 -5.10 5.36
C SER A 159 9.45 -5.88 6.45
N CYS A 160 10.11 -6.99 6.10
CA CYS A 160 10.92 -7.81 7.02
C CYS A 160 10.17 -8.22 8.30
N GLY A 161 8.89 -8.53 8.19
CA GLY A 161 8.04 -8.94 9.32
C GLY A 161 7.30 -7.79 10.02
N ALA A 162 7.61 -6.53 9.72
CA ALA A 162 6.92 -5.39 10.33
C ALA A 162 5.41 -5.37 10.02
N LEU A 163 4.99 -5.98 8.90
CA LEU A 163 3.58 -6.08 8.51
C LEU A 163 2.73 -6.88 9.52
N GLU A 164 3.33 -7.72 10.35
CA GLU A 164 2.65 -8.46 11.42
C GLU A 164 2.26 -7.56 12.61
N TYR A 165 2.89 -6.39 12.74
CA TYR A 165 2.73 -5.49 13.88
C TYR A 165 2.05 -4.16 13.53
N VAL A 166 2.19 -3.71 12.28
CA VAL A 166 1.62 -2.44 11.81
C VAL A 166 0.28 -2.69 11.14
N LYS A 167 -0.77 -2.06 11.65
CA LYS A 167 -2.10 -2.11 11.02
C LYS A 167 -2.08 -1.36 9.69
N VAL A 168 -2.64 -1.95 8.64
CA VAL A 168 -2.77 -1.29 7.34
C VAL A 168 -4.24 -1.21 6.97
N ALA A 169 -4.76 0.00 6.79
CA ALA A 169 -6.13 0.25 6.36
C ALA A 169 -6.18 0.61 4.87
N ARG A 170 -7.21 0.14 4.19
CA ARG A 170 -7.40 0.37 2.76
C ARG A 170 -8.68 1.16 2.51
N VAL A 171 -8.56 2.39 2.02
CA VAL A 171 -9.66 3.34 1.90
C VAL A 171 -10.04 3.64 0.45
N SER A 172 -11.28 3.99 0.21
CA SER A 172 -11.77 4.37 -1.13
C SER A 172 -11.43 5.82 -1.49
N ASN A 173 -11.30 6.70 -0.49
CA ASN A 173 -11.04 8.13 -0.67
C ASN A 173 -10.17 8.68 0.46
N ILE A 174 -8.97 9.16 0.12
CA ILE A 174 -8.02 9.74 1.09
C ILE A 174 -8.58 11.04 1.68
N ASN A 175 -9.19 11.93 0.88
CA ASN A 175 -9.69 13.22 1.38
C ASN A 175 -10.78 13.01 2.46
N SER A 176 -11.75 12.13 2.21
CA SER A 176 -12.77 11.81 3.21
C SER A 176 -12.17 11.20 4.49
N THR A 177 -11.06 10.47 4.34
CA THR A 177 -10.33 9.91 5.49
C THR A 177 -9.59 11.01 6.25
N ILE A 178 -8.97 11.95 5.56
CA ILE A 178 -8.34 13.14 6.18
C ILE A 178 -9.38 13.93 6.97
N ASP A 179 -10.55 14.23 6.36
CA ASP A 179 -11.64 14.97 7.03
C ASP A 179 -12.11 14.27 8.31
N ARG A 180 -12.12 12.93 8.29
CA ARG A 180 -12.43 12.13 9.46
C ARG A 180 -11.35 12.23 10.54
N LEU A 181 -10.07 12.08 10.18
CA LEU A 181 -8.95 12.15 11.12
C LEU A 181 -8.88 13.54 11.82
N LYS A 182 -9.17 14.61 11.08
CA LYS A 182 -9.26 15.97 11.65
C LYS A 182 -10.36 16.09 12.71
N LYS A 183 -11.50 15.43 12.52
CA LYS A 183 -12.57 15.40 13.53
C LYS A 183 -12.17 14.68 14.82
N GLU A 184 -11.16 13.82 14.75
CA GLU A 184 -10.53 13.14 15.89
C GLU A 184 -9.34 13.92 16.47
N ASN A 185 -9.21 15.22 16.13
CA ASN A 185 -8.11 16.11 16.55
C ASN A 185 -6.72 15.60 16.12
N ILE A 186 -6.62 14.97 14.94
CA ILE A 186 -5.37 14.52 14.35
C ILE A 186 -4.96 15.56 13.30
N TRP A 187 -3.80 16.17 13.48
CA TRP A 187 -3.20 17.10 12.53
C TRP A 187 -2.65 16.35 11.33
N VAL A 188 -2.94 16.84 10.12
CA VAL A 188 -2.54 16.18 8.88
C VAL A 188 -1.45 16.98 8.18
N TYR A 189 -0.30 16.34 8.00
CA TYR A 189 0.91 16.92 7.42
C TYR A 189 1.16 16.31 6.04
N ALA A 190 1.38 17.13 5.02
CA ALA A 190 1.79 16.67 3.68
C ALA A 190 3.31 16.79 3.54
N ALA A 191 3.99 15.69 3.20
CA ALA A 191 5.41 15.72 2.85
C ALA A 191 5.57 16.21 1.41
N ASP A 192 6.08 17.43 1.23
CA ASP A 192 6.30 18.04 -0.09
C ASP A 192 7.48 19.04 -0.03
N MET A 193 7.97 19.48 -1.20
CA MET A 193 9.17 20.32 -1.31
C MET A 193 8.96 21.77 -0.85
N ASP A 194 7.75 22.29 -0.95
CA ASP A 194 7.41 23.70 -0.71
C ASP A 194 6.85 23.98 0.69
N GLY A 195 7.03 23.07 1.62
CA GLY A 195 6.57 23.17 3.01
C GLY A 195 7.54 23.89 3.95
N GLN A 196 7.09 24.07 5.20
CA GLN A 196 7.98 24.47 6.28
C GLN A 196 9.00 23.38 6.61
N LEU A 197 10.15 23.77 7.17
CA LEU A 197 11.20 22.80 7.50
C LEU A 197 10.70 21.79 8.55
N TRP A 198 10.89 20.50 8.26
CA TRP A 198 10.56 19.38 9.14
C TRP A 198 11.11 19.54 10.56
N SER A 199 12.33 20.05 10.71
CA SER A 199 13.01 20.24 12.00
C SER A 199 12.49 21.42 12.83
N LYS A 200 11.62 22.26 12.24
CA LYS A 200 10.96 23.41 12.90
C LYS A 200 9.45 23.21 13.03
N THR A 201 8.95 22.07 12.57
CA THR A 201 7.54 21.73 12.65
C THR A 201 7.23 21.09 13.99
N ASP A 202 6.17 21.55 14.62
CA ASP A 202 5.62 20.93 15.83
C ASP A 202 4.75 19.73 15.41
N PHE A 203 5.10 18.55 15.89
CA PHE A 203 4.36 17.30 15.68
C PHE A 203 3.72 16.81 16.99
N SER A 204 3.44 17.68 17.93
CA SER A 204 2.77 17.29 19.17
C SER A 204 1.33 16.81 18.91
N GLY A 205 0.83 15.95 19.78
CA GLY A 205 -0.54 15.40 19.70
C GLY A 205 -0.71 14.33 18.63
N GLY A 206 -1.93 14.21 18.08
CA GLY A 206 -2.25 13.27 17.02
C GLY A 206 -1.70 13.73 15.66
N VAL A 207 -1.01 12.84 14.95
CA VAL A 207 -0.33 13.15 13.68
C VAL A 207 -0.72 12.14 12.60
N ALA A 208 -1.09 12.64 11.41
CA ALA A 208 -1.17 11.87 10.18
C ALA A 208 -0.21 12.48 9.15
N LEU A 209 0.80 11.72 8.72
CA LEU A 209 1.76 12.14 7.70
C LEU A 209 1.36 11.57 6.34
N VAL A 210 1.08 12.44 5.36
CA VAL A 210 0.81 12.06 3.97
C VAL A 210 2.10 12.05 3.19
N VAL A 211 2.39 10.90 2.56
CA VAL A 211 3.57 10.68 1.71
C VAL A 211 3.09 10.40 0.30
N GLY A 212 3.56 11.18 -0.66
CA GLY A 212 3.21 11.05 -2.06
C GLY A 212 4.17 10.18 -2.87
N SER A 213 3.83 9.98 -4.15
CA SER A 213 4.64 9.22 -5.09
C SER A 213 5.93 9.92 -5.47
N GLU A 214 6.93 9.12 -5.93
CA GLU A 214 8.18 9.65 -6.48
C GLU A 214 7.90 10.53 -7.71
N GLY A 215 8.48 11.70 -7.72
CA GLY A 215 8.39 12.65 -8.83
C GLY A 215 7.14 13.54 -8.87
N LYS A 216 5.96 13.08 -8.39
CA LYS A 216 4.74 13.92 -8.33
C LYS A 216 4.47 14.48 -6.94
N GLY A 217 5.06 13.88 -5.90
CA GLY A 217 4.75 14.24 -4.50
C GLY A 217 3.31 13.88 -4.12
N VAL A 218 2.77 14.61 -3.16
CA VAL A 218 1.38 14.48 -2.72
C VAL A 218 0.45 15.16 -3.73
N GLY A 219 -0.63 14.50 -4.11
CA GLY A 219 -1.61 15.05 -5.06
C GLY A 219 -2.13 16.41 -4.58
N ALA A 220 -2.22 17.41 -5.49
CA ALA A 220 -2.55 18.79 -5.14
C ALA A 220 -3.85 18.91 -4.32
N HIS A 221 -4.87 18.12 -4.65
CA HIS A 221 -6.14 18.12 -3.96
C HIS A 221 -6.06 17.50 -2.54
N ILE A 222 -5.17 16.51 -2.35
CA ILE A 222 -4.90 15.93 -1.02
C ILE A 222 -4.08 16.92 -0.20
N LYS A 223 -3.05 17.50 -0.80
CA LYS A 223 -2.20 18.51 -0.17
C LYS A 223 -3.00 19.73 0.32
N SER A 224 -3.93 20.24 -0.49
CA SER A 224 -4.79 21.35 -0.09
C SER A 224 -5.75 21.03 1.07
N ASN A 225 -6.01 19.75 1.31
CA ASN A 225 -6.79 19.28 2.46
C ASN A 225 -5.93 18.94 3.69
N CYS A 226 -4.60 19.02 3.61
CA CYS A 226 -3.72 18.87 4.77
C CYS A 226 -3.65 20.19 5.57
N ASP A 227 -3.34 20.11 6.88
CA ASP A 227 -3.24 21.30 7.74
C ASP A 227 -1.90 21.99 7.55
N VAL A 228 -0.84 21.22 7.31
CA VAL A 228 0.54 21.71 7.19
C VAL A 228 1.26 20.98 6.06
N THR A 229 2.08 21.71 5.31
CA THR A 229 3.04 21.09 4.37
C THR A 229 4.44 21.13 5.00
N VAL A 230 5.16 20.02 4.97
CA VAL A 230 6.47 19.82 5.59
C VAL A 230 7.49 19.44 4.54
N SER A 231 8.66 20.09 4.55
CA SER A 231 9.70 19.88 3.57
C SER A 231 11.02 19.42 4.20
N LEU A 232 11.76 18.63 3.40
CA LEU A 232 13.15 18.28 3.64
C LEU A 232 14.05 19.17 2.77
N PRO A 233 15.09 19.82 3.33
CA PRO A 233 15.95 20.71 2.55
C PRO A 233 16.82 19.91 1.58
N MET A 234 16.75 20.24 0.30
CA MET A 234 17.58 19.68 -0.74
C MET A 234 18.73 20.62 -1.07
N LYS A 235 19.97 20.23 -0.77
CA LYS A 235 21.18 21.04 -1.05
C LYS A 235 21.91 20.63 -2.32
N GLY A 236 21.51 19.52 -2.92
CA GLY A 236 22.11 18.98 -4.15
C GLY A 236 21.42 19.45 -5.41
N LYS A 237 21.77 18.81 -6.54
CA LYS A 237 21.16 19.07 -7.86
C LYS A 237 19.90 18.21 -8.10
N VAL A 238 19.68 17.19 -7.30
CA VAL A 238 18.51 16.32 -7.38
C VAL A 238 17.38 16.95 -6.57
N ASN A 239 16.19 16.99 -7.15
CA ASN A 239 15.06 17.75 -6.59
C ASN A 239 14.24 16.96 -5.56
N SER A 240 14.40 15.64 -5.45
CA SER A 240 13.59 14.81 -4.54
C SER A 240 14.40 13.64 -3.97
N LEU A 241 13.97 13.12 -2.85
CA LEU A 241 14.38 11.85 -2.29
C LEU A 241 13.43 10.73 -2.74
N ASN A 242 13.89 9.49 -2.63
CA ASN A 242 13.00 8.34 -2.68
C ASN A 242 11.88 8.49 -1.63
N ALA A 243 10.65 8.13 -1.99
CA ALA A 243 9.47 8.33 -1.14
C ALA A 243 9.60 7.67 0.24
N SER A 244 10.14 6.45 0.32
CA SER A 244 10.32 5.75 1.60
C SER A 244 11.42 6.38 2.46
N VAL A 245 12.45 6.95 1.84
CA VAL A 245 13.53 7.68 2.54
C VAL A 245 12.99 8.98 3.13
N ALA A 246 12.27 9.77 2.33
CA ALA A 246 11.65 11.01 2.80
C ALA A 246 10.68 10.75 3.95
N ALA A 247 9.81 9.75 3.80
CA ALA A 247 8.91 9.31 4.85
C ALA A 247 9.66 8.92 6.12
N GLY A 248 10.74 8.15 5.99
CA GLY A 248 11.54 7.69 7.13
C GLY A 248 12.15 8.83 7.93
N ILE A 249 12.72 9.84 7.26
CA ILE A 249 13.30 11.00 7.92
C ILE A 249 12.24 11.75 8.74
N ILE A 250 11.06 11.99 8.16
CA ILE A 250 9.99 12.73 8.86
C ILE A 250 9.39 11.88 9.98
N MET A 251 9.18 10.56 9.76
CA MET A 251 8.70 9.64 10.80
C MET A 251 9.63 9.63 12.03
N TYR A 252 10.93 9.63 11.83
CA TYR A 252 11.89 9.67 12.95
C TYR A 252 11.90 11.01 13.67
N GLU A 253 11.63 12.12 12.99
CA GLU A 253 11.46 13.41 13.68
C GLU A 253 10.18 13.42 14.51
N ILE A 254 9.08 12.91 13.97
CA ILE A 254 7.83 12.77 14.74
C ILE A 254 8.07 11.87 15.97
N ALA A 255 8.74 10.73 15.78
CA ALA A 255 9.07 9.83 16.88
C ALA A 255 9.96 10.50 17.93
N ARG A 256 10.98 11.28 17.50
CA ARG A 256 11.86 12.03 18.41
C ARG A 256 11.09 13.03 19.28
N GLN A 257 10.07 13.68 18.75
CA GLN A 257 9.26 14.65 19.51
C GLN A 257 8.27 13.97 20.48
N ARG A 258 8.13 12.64 20.40
CA ARG A 258 7.26 11.83 21.28
C ARG A 258 8.03 11.09 22.40
N LEU A 259 9.38 11.20 22.38
CA LEU A 259 10.24 10.68 23.45
C LEU A 259 10.24 11.65 24.63
#